data_6ea8946d04b06f6cf4b8dd15ad66e511
#
_entry.id   6ea8946d04b06f6cf4b8dd15ad66e511
#
_cell.length_a   1.000
_cell.length_b   1.000
_cell.length_c   1.000
_cell.angle_alpha   90.00
_cell.angle_beta   90.00
_cell.angle_gamma   90.00
#
_symmetry.space_group_name_H-M   'P 1'
#
loop_
_entity.id
_entity.type
_entity.pdbx_description
1 polymer ?
#
loop_
_entity_poly.entity_id
_entity_poly.type
_entity_poly.pdbx_seq_one_letter_code
_entity_poly.pdbx_strand_id
1 'polypeptide(L)'
;TEGPVLLLAVPGSGKTTVLVTRLGYMALCRGIDPAHILAVTYTVAATRELRARFTARFPELAGQTPEFRTINGLSSKIIEACGRQRGPAFELLENAGELASLVGRIYQELNGEYPTDSTIREVRTAITYCKNMMLSTDEIAAQDFSLPHFGGLYARYCAELRAAQQMDYDGQMAYALAILRRHPDILLQFQTQYPYLCVDESQDTSRVQHAIIELLAKKSGNLFMVGDEDQSIYGFRAAYPDALLAFEKTYPGAKVLLMEDNYRSTPEILRLAGMFIEGNRERYSKTIRATRAKGRRVHLAHAASRQAQYRYLLALAGEQGAPFSVLYRNNDSALPLIDALERAGLPYRCRSFDDTFFTHRIVSDVQDILRFAAAPDDAERFLRIYYKFGALISKEAAQAACVQSARTHAPILDCLLAQTGLSDEGRERVRRVKAGLEQLQTLPGEVLMRTIWGTLGYGGFVTERRLDPGKYFILQMLAAREPSAEAFLARMDTLRQTIRTHEDA
;
A
#
# COMPACT_ATOMS: atom_id res chain seq x y z
N THR A 1 12.08 2.57 35.82
CA THR A 1 13.38 2.02 35.47
C THR A 1 14.07 2.94 34.51
N GLU A 2 15.29 3.33 34.82
CA GLU A 2 16.20 4.07 33.94
C GLU A 2 16.98 3.09 33.06
N GLY A 3 17.56 3.58 31.97
CA GLY A 3 18.30 2.79 31.02
C GLY A 3 17.44 2.23 29.86
N PRO A 4 18.05 1.48 28.94
CA PRO A 4 17.35 0.93 27.79
C PRO A 4 16.48 -0.25 28.20
N VAL A 5 15.21 -0.22 27.78
CA VAL A 5 14.22 -1.26 28.05
C VAL A 5 13.46 -1.58 26.78
N LEU A 6 13.39 -2.85 26.43
CA LEU A 6 12.51 -3.38 25.40
C LEU A 6 11.35 -4.13 26.07
N LEU A 7 10.12 -3.72 25.76
CA LEU A 7 8.92 -4.43 26.17
C LEU A 7 8.35 -5.18 24.96
N LEU A 8 8.56 -6.48 24.95
CA LEU A 8 7.97 -7.37 23.96
C LEU A 8 6.58 -7.81 24.45
N ALA A 9 5.58 -7.46 23.67
CA ALA A 9 4.21 -7.54 24.13
C ALA A 9 3.33 -8.21 23.08
N VAL A 10 2.83 -9.41 23.41
CA VAL A 10 1.96 -10.18 22.50
C VAL A 10 0.73 -9.40 22.08
N PRO A 11 0.09 -9.75 20.95
CA PRO A 11 -1.15 -9.09 20.51
C PRO A 11 -2.19 -9.04 21.63
N GLY A 12 -2.84 -7.88 21.81
CA GLY A 12 -3.91 -7.75 22.81
C GLY A 12 -3.47 -7.77 24.28
N SER A 13 -2.18 -7.63 24.56
CA SER A 13 -1.64 -7.55 25.93
C SER A 13 -1.75 -6.17 26.59
N GLY A 14 -2.12 -5.13 25.82
CA GLY A 14 -2.26 -3.76 26.33
C GLY A 14 -0.99 -2.92 26.20
N LYS A 15 -0.16 -3.12 25.17
CA LYS A 15 1.05 -2.36 24.85
C LYS A 15 0.89 -0.84 25.07
N THR A 16 -0.08 -0.25 24.38
CA THR A 16 -0.36 1.19 24.46
C THR A 16 -0.76 1.65 25.84
N THR A 17 -1.51 0.82 26.59
CA THR A 17 -1.89 1.11 27.98
C THR A 17 -0.67 1.19 28.90
N VAL A 18 0.27 0.27 28.75
CA VAL A 18 1.52 0.28 29.54
C VAL A 18 2.36 1.49 29.17
N LEU A 19 2.49 1.83 27.87
CA LEU A 19 3.21 3.01 27.45
C LEU A 19 2.60 4.29 28.04
N VAL A 20 1.29 4.49 27.91
CA VAL A 20 0.58 5.65 28.47
C VAL A 20 0.76 5.73 29.99
N THR A 21 0.62 4.59 30.68
CA THR A 21 0.79 4.54 32.15
C THR A 21 2.23 4.86 32.56
N ARG A 22 3.22 4.38 31.79
CA ARG A 22 4.63 4.73 32.02
C ARG A 22 4.89 6.23 31.89
N LEU A 23 4.33 6.87 30.84
CA LEU A 23 4.47 8.32 30.65
C LEU A 23 3.89 9.10 31.85
N GLY A 24 2.70 8.74 32.31
CA GLY A 24 2.10 9.33 33.50
C GLY A 24 2.89 9.06 34.80
N TYR A 25 3.40 7.84 34.97
CA TYR A 25 4.26 7.50 36.12
C TYR A 25 5.56 8.33 36.14
N MET A 26 6.16 8.55 34.98
CA MET A 26 7.37 9.37 34.87
C MET A 26 7.09 10.82 35.30
N ALA A 27 5.99 11.39 34.85
CA ALA A 27 5.60 12.75 35.18
C ALA A 27 5.18 12.89 36.64
N LEU A 28 4.22 12.09 37.11
CA LEU A 28 3.57 12.26 38.40
C LEU A 28 4.35 11.68 39.56
N CYS A 29 4.99 10.50 39.38
CA CYS A 29 5.63 9.80 40.47
C CYS A 29 7.15 10.02 40.51
N ARG A 30 7.75 10.29 39.34
CA ARG A 30 9.22 10.54 39.27
C ARG A 30 9.57 12.02 39.13
N GLY A 31 8.57 12.91 39.00
CA GLY A 31 8.76 14.33 38.85
C GLY A 31 9.51 14.75 37.58
N ILE A 32 9.47 13.91 36.53
CA ILE A 32 10.08 14.21 35.24
C ILE A 32 9.16 15.18 34.49
N ASP A 33 9.71 16.35 34.12
CA ASP A 33 8.98 17.30 33.30
C ASP A 33 8.53 16.62 31.99
N PRO A 34 7.22 16.60 31.68
CA PRO A 34 6.71 16.04 30.43
C PRO A 34 7.35 16.60 29.18
N ALA A 35 7.81 17.86 29.18
CA ALA A 35 8.53 18.48 28.07
C ALA A 35 9.85 17.78 27.72
N HIS A 36 10.41 17.00 28.65
CA HIS A 36 11.61 16.20 28.46
C HIS A 36 11.34 14.77 27.99
N ILE A 37 10.10 14.42 27.76
CA ILE A 37 9.70 13.08 27.31
C ILE A 37 9.24 13.16 25.85
N LEU A 38 9.87 12.40 24.97
CA LEU A 38 9.48 12.22 23.58
C LEU A 38 8.87 10.83 23.38
N ALA A 39 7.60 10.78 22.99
CA ALA A 39 6.92 9.55 22.60
C ALA A 39 6.75 9.51 21.08
N VAL A 40 7.33 8.48 20.46
CA VAL A 40 7.38 8.32 19.01
C VAL A 40 6.49 7.17 18.59
N THR A 41 5.72 7.39 17.53
CA THR A 41 4.83 6.39 16.92
C THR A 41 5.08 6.30 15.41
N TYR A 42 4.55 5.23 14.79
CA TYR A 42 4.72 5.00 13.35
C TYR A 42 3.84 5.91 12.48
N THR A 43 2.61 6.24 12.92
CA THR A 43 1.65 7.02 12.10
C THR A 43 1.14 8.26 12.83
N VAL A 44 0.68 9.25 12.06
CA VAL A 44 0.01 10.45 12.60
C VAL A 44 -1.26 10.07 13.38
N ALA A 45 -2.03 9.08 12.90
CA ALA A 45 -3.20 8.59 13.59
C ALA A 45 -2.85 7.99 14.96
N ALA A 46 -1.84 7.12 15.04
CA ALA A 46 -1.34 6.57 16.30
C ALA A 46 -0.83 7.66 17.26
N THR A 47 -0.16 8.68 16.72
CA THR A 47 0.30 9.84 17.52
C THR A 47 -0.87 10.58 18.16
N ARG A 48 -1.94 10.83 17.39
CA ARG A 48 -3.17 11.49 17.90
C ARG A 48 -3.87 10.61 18.93
N GLU A 49 -3.99 9.33 18.67
CA GLU A 49 -4.62 8.37 19.58
C GLU A 49 -3.85 8.26 20.91
N LEU A 50 -2.51 8.13 20.85
CA LEU A 50 -1.66 8.03 22.03
C LEU A 50 -1.79 9.30 22.89
N ARG A 51 -1.77 10.48 22.27
CA ARG A 51 -1.98 11.76 22.96
C ARG A 51 -3.38 11.82 23.60
N ALA A 52 -4.42 11.46 22.88
CA ALA A 52 -5.80 11.48 23.39
C ALA A 52 -5.96 10.53 24.59
N ARG A 53 -5.39 9.32 24.52
CA ARG A 53 -5.40 8.35 25.63
C ARG A 53 -4.61 8.87 26.85
N PHE A 54 -3.48 9.52 26.62
CA PHE A 54 -2.71 10.13 27.72
C PHE A 54 -3.49 11.24 28.42
N THR A 55 -4.06 12.20 27.67
CA THR A 55 -4.84 13.30 28.20
C THR A 55 -6.11 12.83 28.94
N ALA A 56 -6.78 11.82 28.41
CA ALA A 56 -7.96 11.25 29.06
C ALA A 56 -7.62 10.52 30.38
N ARG A 57 -6.44 9.90 30.45
CA ARG A 57 -6.03 9.13 31.64
C ARG A 57 -5.41 10.00 32.74
N PHE A 58 -4.77 11.10 32.36
CA PHE A 58 -4.04 12.02 33.26
C PHE A 58 -4.51 13.46 33.05
N PRO A 59 -5.77 13.79 33.38
CA PRO A 59 -6.28 15.15 33.22
C PRO A 59 -5.55 16.19 34.06
N GLU A 60 -4.92 15.77 35.16
CA GLU A 60 -4.06 16.62 36.01
C GLU A 60 -2.82 17.14 35.31
N LEU A 61 -2.41 16.53 34.21
CA LEU A 61 -1.30 16.97 33.35
C LEU A 61 -1.82 17.76 32.13
N ALA A 62 -3.05 18.26 32.15
CA ALA A 62 -3.59 19.07 31.07
C ALA A 62 -2.71 20.33 30.84
N GLY A 63 -2.22 20.50 29.60
CA GLY A 63 -1.31 21.59 29.24
C GLY A 63 0.18 21.29 29.46
N GLN A 64 0.53 20.21 30.15
CA GLN A 64 1.90 19.73 30.34
C GLN A 64 2.01 18.29 29.87
N THR A 65 1.95 18.06 28.56
CA THR A 65 2.00 16.72 27.99
C THR A 65 3.37 16.40 27.41
N PRO A 66 3.77 15.11 27.39
CA PRO A 66 4.91 14.66 26.60
C PRO A 66 4.78 15.12 25.14
N GLU A 67 5.90 15.25 24.47
CA GLU A 67 5.87 15.48 23.03
C GLU A 67 5.56 14.17 22.29
N PHE A 68 4.46 14.14 21.54
CA PHE A 68 4.03 13.02 20.74
C PHE A 68 4.27 13.33 19.27
N ARG A 69 5.10 12.52 18.59
CA ARG A 69 5.45 12.71 17.17
C ARG A 69 5.59 11.40 16.41
N THR A 70 5.49 11.49 15.09
CA THR A 70 6.05 10.47 14.20
C THR A 70 7.55 10.75 14.01
N ILE A 71 8.32 9.75 13.55
CA ILE A 71 9.75 9.97 13.22
C ILE A 71 9.91 11.02 12.12
N ASN A 72 9.03 11.04 11.11
CA ASN A 72 9.04 12.09 10.08
C ASN A 72 8.81 13.48 10.68
N GLY A 73 7.84 13.62 11.60
CA GLY A 73 7.60 14.88 12.29
C GLY A 73 8.76 15.32 13.21
N LEU A 74 9.50 14.37 13.78
CA LEU A 74 10.73 14.64 14.49
C LEU A 74 11.85 15.06 13.54
N SER A 75 11.96 14.40 12.39
CA SER A 75 12.94 14.74 11.34
C SER A 75 12.73 16.15 10.81
N SER A 76 11.48 16.57 10.56
CA SER A 76 11.16 17.96 10.21
C SER A 76 11.67 18.94 11.26
N LYS A 77 11.40 18.68 12.55
CA LYS A 77 11.85 19.53 13.66
C LYS A 77 13.38 19.65 13.72
N ILE A 78 14.11 18.55 13.45
CA ILE A 78 15.58 18.57 13.40
C ILE A 78 16.09 19.42 12.23
N ILE A 79 15.47 19.26 11.05
CA ILE A 79 15.82 20.02 9.85
C ILE A 79 15.54 21.52 10.06
N GLU A 80 14.39 21.88 10.61
CA GLU A 80 14.03 23.26 10.94
C GLU A 80 15.01 23.89 11.96
N ALA A 81 15.41 23.13 12.99
CA ALA A 81 16.39 23.61 13.97
C ALA A 81 17.75 23.91 13.31
N CYS A 82 18.20 23.04 12.41
CA CYS A 82 19.41 23.26 11.61
C CYS A 82 19.26 24.46 10.69
N GLY A 83 18.12 24.57 9.99
CA GLY A 83 17.82 25.67 9.05
C GLY A 83 17.84 27.05 9.72
N ARG A 84 17.30 27.17 10.93
CA ARG A 84 17.33 28.41 11.70
C ARG A 84 18.77 28.87 12.05
N GLN A 85 19.70 27.95 12.16
CA GLN A 85 21.08 28.25 12.54
C GLN A 85 22.04 28.41 11.36
N ARG A 86 21.73 27.72 10.23
CA ARG A 86 22.70 27.54 9.11
C ARG A 86 22.15 27.92 7.74
N GLY A 87 20.91 28.39 7.67
CA GLY A 87 20.25 28.76 6.43
C GLY A 87 19.31 27.68 5.88
N PRO A 88 18.62 27.97 4.77
CA PRO A 88 17.53 27.14 4.25
C PRO A 88 18.00 25.72 3.96
N ALA A 89 17.18 24.78 4.37
CA ALA A 89 17.34 23.37 4.10
C ALA A 89 16.68 22.98 2.76
N PHE A 90 16.82 21.72 2.39
CA PHE A 90 16.07 21.13 1.28
C PHE A 90 14.54 21.25 1.53
N GLU A 91 13.80 21.55 0.48
CA GLU A 91 12.35 21.63 0.53
C GLU A 91 11.70 20.24 0.44
N LEU A 92 10.63 20.01 1.21
CA LEU A 92 9.88 18.76 1.15
C LEU A 92 8.92 18.78 -0.04
N LEU A 93 9.10 17.86 -0.97
CA LEU A 93 8.20 17.62 -2.09
C LEU A 93 7.07 16.69 -1.63
N GLU A 94 5.93 17.29 -1.24
CA GLU A 94 4.77 16.55 -0.70
C GLU A 94 3.88 15.98 -1.80
N ASN A 95 3.88 16.59 -2.99
CA ASN A 95 3.00 16.23 -4.07
C ASN A 95 3.35 14.85 -4.65
N ALA A 96 2.51 13.87 -4.34
CA ALA A 96 2.67 12.49 -4.82
C ALA A 96 2.61 12.36 -6.35
N GLY A 97 1.88 13.27 -7.04
CA GLY A 97 1.80 13.32 -8.50
C GLY A 97 3.10 13.78 -9.14
N GLU A 98 3.75 14.79 -8.56
CA GLU A 98 5.07 15.26 -9.03
C GLU A 98 6.14 14.19 -8.88
N LEU A 99 6.16 13.50 -7.73
CA LEU A 99 7.06 12.36 -7.52
C LEU A 99 6.78 11.21 -8.50
N ALA A 100 5.52 10.92 -8.80
CA ALA A 100 5.15 9.90 -9.78
C ALA A 100 5.57 10.32 -11.20
N SER A 101 5.39 11.58 -11.57
CA SER A 101 5.82 12.14 -12.86
C SER A 101 7.34 12.11 -13.02
N LEU A 102 8.09 12.44 -11.96
CA LEU A 102 9.54 12.35 -11.93
C LEU A 102 10.01 10.91 -12.19
N VAL A 103 9.45 9.94 -11.46
CA VAL A 103 9.76 8.52 -11.66
C VAL A 103 9.39 8.05 -13.06
N GLY A 104 8.21 8.44 -13.56
CA GLY A 104 7.73 8.06 -14.89
C GLY A 104 8.66 8.55 -16.00
N ARG A 105 9.12 9.81 -15.93
CA ARG A 105 10.07 10.38 -16.88
C ARG A 105 11.42 9.67 -16.85
N ILE A 106 12.01 9.48 -15.67
CA ILE A 106 13.30 8.80 -15.56
C ILE A 106 13.20 7.35 -16.07
N TYR A 107 12.10 6.65 -15.74
CA TYR A 107 11.87 5.29 -16.22
C TYR A 107 11.80 5.23 -17.74
N GLN A 108 11.03 6.14 -18.37
CA GLN A 108 10.88 6.23 -19.83
C GLN A 108 12.23 6.46 -20.51
N GLU A 109 13.05 7.37 -20.00
CA GLU A 109 14.36 7.68 -20.57
C GLU A 109 15.35 6.50 -20.48
N LEU A 110 15.27 5.67 -19.44
CA LEU A 110 16.15 4.51 -19.26
C LEU A 110 15.65 3.25 -19.99
N ASN A 111 14.33 3.09 -20.14
CA ASN A 111 13.75 1.86 -20.67
C ASN A 111 13.09 2.03 -22.05
N GLY A 112 12.99 3.26 -22.57
CA GLY A 112 12.42 3.54 -23.90
C GLY A 112 10.88 3.47 -23.95
N GLU A 113 10.19 3.14 -22.85
CA GLU A 113 8.74 3.08 -22.77
C GLU A 113 8.22 3.76 -21.50
N TYR A 114 7.03 4.36 -21.56
CA TYR A 114 6.40 4.98 -20.38
C TYR A 114 5.86 3.89 -19.43
N PRO A 115 6.15 3.97 -18.12
CA PRO A 115 5.73 2.96 -17.17
C PRO A 115 4.22 2.99 -16.92
N THR A 116 3.66 1.86 -16.55
CA THR A 116 2.27 1.81 -16.04
C THR A 116 2.21 2.40 -14.62
N ASP A 117 1.01 2.77 -14.15
CA ASP A 117 0.80 3.22 -12.76
C ASP A 117 1.24 2.16 -11.74
N SER A 118 1.11 0.87 -12.08
CA SER A 118 1.62 -0.24 -11.25
C SER A 118 3.14 -0.19 -11.15
N THR A 119 3.82 -0.04 -12.28
CA THR A 119 5.29 0.05 -12.35
C THR A 119 5.80 1.27 -11.58
N ILE A 120 5.14 2.43 -11.71
CA ILE A 120 5.50 3.63 -10.93
C ILE A 120 5.38 3.37 -9.43
N ARG A 121 4.33 2.67 -8.98
CA ARG A 121 4.16 2.31 -7.57
C ARG A 121 5.22 1.33 -7.09
N GLU A 122 5.56 0.32 -7.89
CA GLU A 122 6.62 -0.64 -7.59
C GLU A 122 7.98 0.04 -7.47
N VAL A 123 8.32 0.91 -8.41
CA VAL A 123 9.55 1.72 -8.36
C VAL A 123 9.59 2.58 -7.11
N ARG A 124 8.51 3.29 -6.78
CA ARG A 124 8.44 4.12 -5.57
C ARG A 124 8.58 3.28 -4.30
N THR A 125 7.97 2.10 -4.25
CA THR A 125 8.12 1.17 -3.12
C THR A 125 9.56 0.71 -2.97
N ALA A 126 10.24 0.40 -4.06
CA ALA A 126 11.65 0.02 -4.05
C ALA A 126 12.56 1.20 -3.62
N ILE A 127 12.28 2.44 -4.06
CA ILE A 127 12.99 3.65 -3.62
C ILE A 127 12.82 3.84 -2.09
N THR A 128 11.59 3.76 -1.59
CA THR A 128 11.28 3.82 -0.16
C THR A 128 12.06 2.77 0.62
N TYR A 129 12.07 1.53 0.14
CA TYR A 129 12.81 0.44 0.76
C TYR A 129 14.32 0.76 0.84
N CYS A 130 14.94 1.14 -0.28
CA CYS A 130 16.37 1.46 -0.32
C CYS A 130 16.75 2.58 0.66
N LYS A 131 15.97 3.67 0.69
CA LYS A 131 16.23 4.81 1.59
C LYS A 131 16.04 4.43 3.06
N ASN A 132 14.97 3.73 3.38
CA ASN A 132 14.66 3.34 4.76
C ASN A 132 15.62 2.27 5.31
N MET A 133 16.10 1.37 4.45
CA MET A 133 17.15 0.39 4.79
C MET A 133 18.55 0.97 4.71
N MET A 134 18.70 2.23 4.25
CA MET A 134 19.99 2.91 4.05
C MET A 134 20.97 2.08 3.19
N LEU A 135 20.45 1.46 2.11
CA LEU A 135 21.26 0.62 1.25
C LEU A 135 22.31 1.44 0.49
N SER A 136 23.53 0.93 0.45
CA SER A 136 24.60 1.43 -0.40
C SER A 136 24.32 1.13 -1.88
N THR A 137 25.04 1.80 -2.76
CA THR A 137 24.97 1.54 -4.22
C THR A 137 25.25 0.07 -4.56
N ASP A 138 26.23 -0.53 -3.88
CA ASP A 138 26.61 -1.93 -4.11
C ASP A 138 25.52 -2.90 -3.62
N GLU A 139 24.91 -2.62 -2.45
CA GLU A 139 23.79 -3.41 -1.94
C GLU A 139 22.56 -3.31 -2.86
N ILE A 140 22.29 -2.13 -3.42
CA ILE A 140 21.20 -1.94 -4.40
C ILE A 140 21.48 -2.72 -5.68
N ALA A 141 22.74 -2.72 -6.17
CA ALA A 141 23.14 -3.45 -7.35
C ALA A 141 23.08 -4.98 -7.15
N ALA A 142 23.33 -5.45 -5.93
CA ALA A 142 23.29 -6.87 -5.59
C ALA A 142 21.85 -7.41 -5.39
N GLN A 143 20.86 -6.54 -5.21
CA GLN A 143 19.49 -6.92 -4.95
C GLN A 143 18.67 -6.98 -6.24
N ASP A 144 17.94 -8.07 -6.45
CA ASP A 144 16.97 -8.18 -7.56
C ASP A 144 15.65 -7.55 -7.17
N PHE A 145 15.38 -6.34 -7.68
CA PHE A 145 14.10 -5.66 -7.51
C PHE A 145 13.06 -6.05 -8.56
N SER A 146 13.38 -6.95 -9.50
CA SER A 146 12.54 -7.29 -10.66
C SER A 146 12.11 -6.05 -11.49
N LEU A 147 12.91 -4.98 -11.43
CA LEU A 147 12.69 -3.71 -12.12
C LEU A 147 13.89 -3.43 -13.03
N PRO A 148 13.67 -3.25 -14.35
CA PRO A 148 14.78 -3.01 -15.28
C PRO A 148 15.49 -1.69 -14.95
N HIS A 149 16.83 -1.72 -14.98
CA HIS A 149 17.70 -0.56 -14.73
C HIS A 149 17.48 0.18 -13.42
N PHE A 150 16.94 -0.50 -12.38
CA PHE A 150 16.53 0.15 -11.13
C PHE A 150 17.66 0.91 -10.43
N GLY A 151 18.89 0.37 -10.36
CA GLY A 151 20.03 1.05 -9.74
C GLY A 151 20.34 2.41 -10.37
N GLY A 152 20.30 2.48 -11.71
CA GLY A 152 20.46 3.74 -12.47
C GLY A 152 19.31 4.71 -12.23
N LEU A 153 18.08 4.20 -12.20
CA LEU A 153 16.88 4.98 -11.88
C LEU A 153 16.96 5.59 -10.49
N TYR A 154 17.31 4.81 -9.48
CA TYR A 154 17.46 5.26 -8.10
C TYR A 154 18.51 6.35 -7.96
N ALA A 155 19.70 6.13 -8.55
CA ALA A 155 20.78 7.11 -8.51
C ALA A 155 20.35 8.46 -9.14
N ARG A 156 19.69 8.40 -10.30
CA ARG A 156 19.21 9.57 -11.02
C ARG A 156 18.09 10.29 -10.27
N TYR A 157 17.13 9.54 -9.72
CA TYR A 157 16.08 10.09 -8.87
C TYR A 157 16.64 10.89 -7.69
N CYS A 158 17.61 10.32 -6.98
CA CYS A 158 18.27 11.00 -5.87
C CYS A 158 19.08 12.23 -6.32
N ALA A 159 19.73 12.16 -7.49
CA ALA A 159 20.50 13.27 -8.05
C ALA A 159 19.59 14.44 -8.46
N GLU A 160 18.46 14.17 -9.11
CA GLU A 160 17.52 15.21 -9.55
C GLU A 160 16.85 15.93 -8.36
N LEU A 161 16.39 15.18 -7.34
CA LEU A 161 15.88 15.81 -6.12
C LEU A 161 16.95 16.69 -5.45
N ARG A 162 18.19 16.22 -5.39
CA ARG A 162 19.29 17.00 -4.82
C ARG A 162 19.59 18.26 -5.63
N ALA A 163 19.60 18.18 -6.95
CA ALA A 163 19.82 19.32 -7.85
C ALA A 163 18.71 20.37 -7.72
N ALA A 164 17.47 19.93 -7.51
CA ALA A 164 16.33 20.81 -7.23
C ALA A 164 16.28 21.35 -5.79
N GLN A 165 17.22 20.96 -4.93
CA GLN A 165 17.18 21.22 -3.47
C GLN A 165 15.88 20.71 -2.82
N GLN A 166 15.38 19.58 -3.28
CA GLN A 166 14.16 18.93 -2.80
C GLN A 166 14.47 17.59 -2.13
N MET A 167 13.55 17.15 -1.29
CA MET A 167 13.56 15.83 -0.67
C MET A 167 12.14 15.26 -0.60
N ASP A 168 11.99 13.96 -0.71
CA ASP A 168 10.77 13.25 -0.37
C ASP A 168 10.73 12.90 1.14
N TYR A 169 9.62 12.32 1.62
CA TYR A 169 9.47 11.94 3.05
C TYR A 169 10.54 10.96 3.55
N ASP A 170 11.01 10.05 2.70
CA ASP A 170 12.09 9.11 3.06
C ASP A 170 13.45 9.83 3.08
N GLY A 171 13.67 10.74 2.14
CA GLY A 171 14.82 11.65 2.10
C GLY A 171 14.90 12.58 3.31
N GLN A 172 13.75 12.99 3.84
CA GLN A 172 13.67 13.82 5.06
C GLN A 172 14.30 13.12 6.27
N MET A 173 14.03 11.83 6.47
CA MET A 173 14.64 11.06 7.56
C MET A 173 16.13 10.87 7.36
N ALA A 174 16.56 10.53 6.15
CA ALA A 174 17.97 10.40 5.82
C ALA A 174 18.74 11.73 6.02
N TYR A 175 18.13 12.84 5.64
CA TYR A 175 18.72 14.17 5.81
C TYR A 175 18.79 14.58 7.30
N ALA A 176 17.74 14.33 8.09
CA ALA A 176 17.77 14.55 9.54
C ALA A 176 18.87 13.72 10.22
N LEU A 177 19.03 12.44 9.84
CA LEU A 177 20.11 11.59 10.32
C LEU A 177 21.50 12.17 9.97
N ALA A 178 21.67 12.67 8.74
CA ALA A 178 22.91 13.30 8.31
C ALA A 178 23.21 14.58 9.11
N ILE A 179 22.20 15.40 9.42
CA ILE A 179 22.33 16.58 10.29
C ILE A 179 22.81 16.16 11.68
N LEU A 180 22.15 15.19 12.31
CA LEU A 180 22.52 14.72 13.64
C LEU A 180 23.95 14.17 13.70
N ARG A 181 24.43 13.53 12.63
CA ARG A 181 25.81 13.02 12.54
C ARG A 181 26.86 14.10 12.30
N ARG A 182 26.52 15.14 11.52
CA ARG A 182 27.46 16.20 11.11
C ARG A 182 27.48 17.41 12.06
N HIS A 183 26.43 17.61 12.84
CA HIS A 183 26.24 18.78 13.70
C HIS A 183 26.02 18.36 15.17
N PRO A 184 27.12 18.15 15.93
CA PRO A 184 27.03 17.70 17.32
C PRO A 184 26.26 18.66 18.23
N ASP A 185 26.24 19.96 17.93
CA ASP A 185 25.46 20.97 18.63
C ASP A 185 23.97 20.78 18.50
N ILE A 186 23.47 20.47 17.27
CA ILE A 186 22.08 20.11 17.02
C ILE A 186 21.74 18.80 17.74
N LEU A 187 22.58 17.78 17.61
CA LEU A 187 22.38 16.52 18.33
C LEU A 187 22.27 16.73 19.84
N LEU A 188 23.21 17.52 20.43
CA LEU A 188 23.20 17.81 21.85
C LEU A 188 21.93 18.57 22.27
N GLN A 189 21.45 19.50 21.46
CA GLN A 189 20.18 20.22 21.70
C GLN A 189 19.03 19.24 21.88
N PHE A 190 18.84 18.30 20.94
CA PHE A 190 17.75 17.31 21.00
C PHE A 190 17.96 16.29 22.12
N GLN A 191 19.19 15.84 22.38
CA GLN A 191 19.50 14.95 23.48
C GLN A 191 19.24 15.57 24.85
N THR A 192 19.41 16.89 24.95
CA THR A 192 19.16 17.65 26.21
C THR A 192 17.66 17.92 26.35
N GLN A 193 16.96 18.22 25.26
CA GLN A 193 15.53 18.45 25.26
C GLN A 193 14.75 17.15 25.57
N TYR A 194 15.20 16.01 25.05
CA TYR A 194 14.50 14.72 25.19
C TYR A 194 15.39 13.63 25.78
N PRO A 195 15.73 13.73 27.06
CA PRO A 195 16.50 12.68 27.74
C PRO A 195 15.73 11.38 27.91
N TYR A 196 14.40 11.37 27.72
CA TYR A 196 13.56 10.18 27.81
C TYR A 196 12.85 9.93 26.49
N LEU A 197 13.16 8.80 25.85
CA LEU A 197 12.61 8.38 24.58
C LEU A 197 11.72 7.16 24.77
N CYS A 198 10.50 7.23 24.25
CA CYS A 198 9.56 6.12 24.22
C CYS A 198 9.15 5.86 22.77
N VAL A 199 9.24 4.62 22.30
CA VAL A 199 8.92 4.21 20.92
C VAL A 199 7.83 3.15 20.95
N ASP A 200 6.69 3.43 20.33
CA ASP A 200 5.59 2.48 20.15
C ASP A 200 5.68 1.79 18.80
N GLU A 201 5.13 0.59 18.70
CA GLU A 201 5.14 -0.27 17.50
C GLU A 201 6.54 -0.38 16.85
N SER A 202 7.54 -0.61 17.70
CA SER A 202 8.95 -0.56 17.29
C SER A 202 9.33 -1.64 16.26
N GLN A 203 8.53 -2.70 16.08
CA GLN A 203 8.73 -3.70 15.03
C GLN A 203 8.51 -3.15 13.61
N ASP A 204 7.78 -2.03 13.47
CA ASP A 204 7.49 -1.40 12.18
C ASP A 204 8.50 -0.29 11.83
N THR A 205 9.44 -0.02 12.75
CA THR A 205 10.47 1.02 12.60
C THR A 205 11.54 0.57 11.60
N SER A 206 11.91 1.45 10.67
CA SER A 206 12.93 1.19 9.65
C SER A 206 14.36 1.41 10.18
N ARG A 207 15.36 0.95 9.43
CA ARG A 207 16.77 1.08 9.83
C ARG A 207 17.23 2.53 10.00
N VAL A 208 16.79 3.44 9.11
CA VAL A 208 17.09 4.89 9.25
C VAL A 208 16.45 5.48 10.51
N GLN A 209 15.23 5.03 10.84
CA GLN A 209 14.51 5.49 12.04
C GLN A 209 15.19 4.98 13.31
N HIS A 210 15.61 3.72 13.36
CA HIS A 210 16.40 3.18 14.46
C HIS A 210 17.72 3.96 14.65
N ALA A 211 18.41 4.31 13.56
CA ALA A 211 19.64 5.09 13.63
C ALA A 211 19.43 6.50 14.24
N ILE A 212 18.29 7.16 13.94
CA ILE A 212 17.93 8.44 14.57
C ILE A 212 17.67 8.25 16.06
N ILE A 213 16.87 7.23 16.43
CA ILE A 213 16.53 6.92 17.83
C ILE A 213 17.81 6.61 18.63
N GLU A 214 18.70 5.80 18.09
CA GLU A 214 19.97 5.42 18.71
C GLU A 214 20.85 6.64 19.02
N LEU A 215 21.02 7.55 18.04
CA LEU A 215 21.78 8.78 18.25
C LEU A 215 21.16 9.65 19.34
N LEU A 216 19.85 9.81 19.37
CA LEU A 216 19.16 10.62 20.38
C LEU A 216 19.25 9.99 21.78
N ALA A 217 19.09 8.67 21.88
CA ALA A 217 19.16 7.95 23.15
C ALA A 217 20.58 7.85 23.73
N LYS A 218 21.62 8.02 22.93
CA LYS A 218 23.02 7.71 23.28
C LYS A 218 23.51 8.43 24.53
N LYS A 219 23.10 9.67 24.75
CA LYS A 219 23.58 10.50 25.88
C LYS A 219 22.93 10.08 27.20
N SER A 220 21.63 9.88 27.24
CA SER A 220 20.88 9.58 28.46
C SER A 220 20.79 8.08 28.75
N GLY A 221 20.83 7.24 27.71
CA GLY A 221 20.54 5.82 27.79
C GLY A 221 19.07 5.49 28.09
N ASN A 222 18.19 6.48 28.29
CA ASN A 222 16.80 6.25 28.68
C ASN A 222 15.90 6.01 27.46
N LEU A 223 15.96 4.82 26.93
CA LEU A 223 15.16 4.36 25.80
C LEU A 223 14.17 3.27 26.25
N PHE A 224 12.88 3.50 25.98
CA PHE A 224 11.83 2.52 26.19
C PHE A 224 11.18 2.18 24.86
N MET A 225 11.39 0.99 24.36
CA MET A 225 10.79 0.50 23.12
C MET A 225 9.71 -0.53 23.45
N VAL A 226 8.59 -0.41 22.77
CA VAL A 226 7.47 -1.34 22.86
C VAL A 226 7.17 -1.90 21.48
N GLY A 227 7.08 -3.21 21.36
CA GLY A 227 6.81 -3.86 20.09
C GLY A 227 6.51 -5.35 20.23
N ASP A 228 6.30 -5.95 19.08
CA ASP A 228 6.13 -7.39 18.93
C ASP A 228 6.68 -7.80 17.56
N GLU A 229 7.83 -8.44 17.52
CA GLU A 229 8.49 -8.85 16.27
C GLU A 229 7.60 -9.79 15.45
N ASP A 230 6.72 -10.56 16.10
CA ASP A 230 5.75 -11.41 15.42
C ASP A 230 4.66 -10.63 14.67
N GLN A 231 4.49 -9.34 14.96
CA GLN A 231 3.56 -8.43 14.28
C GLN A 231 4.22 -7.58 13.19
N SER A 232 5.50 -7.76 12.89
CA SER A 232 6.19 -7.02 11.82
C SER A 232 5.70 -7.49 10.44
N ILE A 233 4.73 -6.78 9.87
CA ILE A 233 4.13 -7.11 8.56
C ILE A 233 4.43 -6.06 7.49
N TYR A 234 5.21 -5.02 7.82
CA TYR A 234 5.57 -3.94 6.92
C TYR A 234 7.00 -4.06 6.36
N GLY A 235 7.52 -5.28 6.21
CA GLY A 235 8.83 -5.53 5.61
C GLY A 235 8.97 -4.91 4.21
N PHE A 236 7.89 -4.90 3.40
CA PHE A 236 7.86 -4.22 2.10
C PHE A 236 7.99 -2.69 2.19
N ARG A 237 7.81 -2.09 3.37
CA ARG A 237 8.09 -0.68 3.69
C ARG A 237 9.36 -0.50 4.49
N ALA A 238 10.24 -1.50 4.45
CA ALA A 238 11.52 -1.52 5.19
C ALA A 238 11.39 -1.53 6.72
N ALA A 239 10.33 -2.12 7.28
CA ALA A 239 10.31 -2.48 8.69
C ALA A 239 11.52 -3.38 9.01
N TYR A 240 12.21 -3.09 10.10
CA TYR A 240 13.45 -3.75 10.48
C TYR A 240 13.35 -4.39 11.88
N PRO A 241 12.62 -5.52 12.01
CA PRO A 241 12.43 -6.20 13.28
C PRO A 241 13.73 -6.76 13.90
N ASP A 242 14.78 -6.95 13.08
CA ASP A 242 16.09 -7.39 13.56
C ASP A 242 16.67 -6.47 14.64
N ALA A 243 16.30 -5.18 14.63
CA ALA A 243 16.70 -4.25 15.67
C ALA A 243 16.15 -4.62 17.05
N LEU A 244 14.95 -5.26 17.12
CA LEU A 244 14.39 -5.76 18.37
C LEU A 244 15.15 -7.02 18.79
N LEU A 245 15.42 -7.94 17.86
CA LEU A 245 16.17 -9.18 18.14
C LEU A 245 17.61 -8.89 18.57
N ALA A 246 18.22 -7.81 18.06
CA ALA A 246 19.56 -7.38 18.42
C ALA A 246 19.60 -6.36 19.58
N PHE A 247 18.47 -6.11 20.25
CA PHE A 247 18.37 -5.00 21.22
C PHE A 247 19.38 -5.07 22.35
N GLU A 248 19.54 -6.21 23.00
CA GLU A 248 20.52 -6.39 24.10
C GLU A 248 21.97 -6.26 23.62
N LYS A 249 22.23 -6.63 22.36
CA LYS A 249 23.55 -6.44 21.73
C LYS A 249 23.84 -4.98 21.42
N THR A 250 22.81 -4.26 20.95
CA THR A 250 22.92 -2.84 20.59
C THR A 250 23.02 -1.94 21.84
N TYR A 251 22.31 -2.31 22.91
CA TYR A 251 22.24 -1.58 24.16
C TYR A 251 22.73 -2.43 25.32
N PRO A 252 24.04 -2.46 25.62
CA PRO A 252 24.58 -3.24 26.73
C PRO A 252 23.92 -2.87 28.06
N GLY A 253 23.49 -3.88 28.83
CA GLY A 253 22.77 -3.69 30.09
C GLY A 253 21.27 -3.40 29.91
N ALA A 254 20.74 -3.52 28.70
CA ALA A 254 19.31 -3.42 28.43
C ALA A 254 18.50 -4.48 29.18
N LYS A 255 17.24 -4.14 29.45
CA LYS A 255 16.26 -5.07 30.01
C LYS A 255 15.21 -5.42 28.95
N VAL A 256 15.04 -6.72 28.70
CA VAL A 256 13.95 -7.23 27.89
C VAL A 256 12.86 -7.76 28.82
N LEU A 257 11.67 -7.20 28.67
CA LEU A 257 10.49 -7.56 29.47
C LEU A 257 9.44 -8.18 28.53
N LEU A 258 8.76 -9.23 29.01
CA LEU A 258 7.72 -9.92 28.24
C LEU A 258 6.34 -9.64 28.81
N MET A 259 5.39 -9.27 27.93
CA MET A 259 3.95 -9.23 28.25
C MET A 259 3.25 -10.35 27.47
N GLU A 260 2.93 -11.44 28.16
CA GLU A 260 2.44 -12.68 27.54
C GLU A 260 0.93 -12.90 27.70
N ASP A 261 0.25 -12.10 28.54
CA ASP A 261 -1.18 -12.24 28.77
C ASP A 261 -1.98 -11.48 27.71
N ASN A 262 -2.87 -12.20 27.01
CA ASN A 262 -3.76 -11.63 26.00
C ASN A 262 -5.17 -11.42 26.56
N TYR A 263 -5.61 -10.16 26.57
CA TYR A 263 -6.93 -9.72 27.07
C TYR A 263 -7.98 -9.58 25.95
N ARG A 264 -7.59 -9.79 24.69
CA ARG A 264 -8.43 -9.53 23.50
C ARG A 264 -9.15 -10.77 23.01
N SER A 265 -8.40 -11.84 22.82
CA SER A 265 -8.84 -13.02 22.07
C SER A 265 -9.14 -14.22 22.98
N THR A 266 -10.01 -15.11 22.50
CA THR A 266 -10.33 -16.35 23.19
C THR A 266 -9.21 -17.39 23.03
N PRO A 267 -9.13 -18.40 23.90
CA PRO A 267 -8.12 -19.47 23.81
C PRO A 267 -8.10 -20.17 22.45
N GLU A 268 -9.25 -20.35 21.81
CA GLU A 268 -9.37 -21.03 20.51
C GLU A 268 -8.66 -20.24 19.40
N ILE A 269 -8.81 -18.91 19.39
CA ILE A 269 -8.14 -18.02 18.44
C ILE A 269 -6.63 -18.03 18.71
N LEU A 270 -6.22 -17.88 19.96
CA LEU A 270 -4.81 -17.83 20.34
C LEU A 270 -4.07 -19.12 20.04
N ARG A 271 -4.72 -20.28 20.25
CA ARG A 271 -4.13 -21.57 19.90
C ARG A 271 -3.84 -21.69 18.43
N LEU A 272 -4.78 -21.29 17.56
CA LEU A 272 -4.58 -21.32 16.11
C LEU A 272 -3.50 -20.33 15.66
N ALA A 273 -3.53 -19.10 16.17
CA ALA A 273 -2.53 -18.09 15.87
C ALA A 273 -1.13 -18.50 16.38
N GLY A 274 -1.05 -19.11 17.57
CA GLY A 274 0.20 -19.65 18.12
C GLY A 274 0.81 -20.71 17.22
N MET A 275 0.02 -21.72 16.82
CA MET A 275 0.48 -22.76 15.88
C MET A 275 1.00 -22.18 14.56
N PHE A 276 0.39 -21.11 14.09
CA PHE A 276 0.83 -20.44 12.85
C PHE A 276 2.17 -19.72 13.06
N ILE A 277 2.29 -18.93 14.13
CA ILE A 277 3.48 -18.10 14.38
C ILE A 277 4.70 -18.91 14.83
N GLU A 278 4.52 -20.11 15.39
CA GLU A 278 5.60 -21.04 15.74
C GLU A 278 6.44 -21.45 14.52
N GLY A 279 5.91 -21.31 13.30
CA GLY A 279 6.68 -21.49 12.08
C GLY A 279 7.79 -20.44 11.88
N ASN A 280 7.67 -19.25 12.50
CA ASN A 280 8.73 -18.26 12.51
C ASN A 280 9.83 -18.65 13.50
N ARG A 281 11.07 -18.76 13.00
CA ARG A 281 12.23 -19.13 13.83
C ARG A 281 12.99 -17.92 14.39
N GLU A 282 12.83 -16.76 13.78
CA GLU A 282 13.49 -15.50 14.14
C GLU A 282 12.58 -14.70 15.07
N ARG A 283 12.49 -15.14 16.31
CA ARG A 283 11.63 -14.53 17.33
C ARG A 283 12.12 -14.82 18.75
N TYR A 284 11.71 -13.97 19.69
CA TYR A 284 11.85 -14.28 21.12
C TYR A 284 10.91 -15.43 21.53
N SER A 285 11.37 -16.27 22.45
CA SER A 285 10.51 -17.28 23.05
C SER A 285 9.47 -16.62 23.94
N LYS A 286 8.20 -16.67 23.52
CA LYS A 286 7.05 -16.07 24.23
C LYS A 286 5.92 -17.10 24.35
N THR A 287 5.23 -17.11 25.50
CA THR A 287 4.04 -17.95 25.73
C THR A 287 2.80 -17.05 25.75
N ILE A 288 1.93 -17.19 24.76
CA ILE A 288 0.71 -16.39 24.71
C ILE A 288 -0.36 -17.04 25.61
N ARG A 289 -0.74 -16.37 26.68
CA ARG A 289 -1.77 -16.83 27.62
C ARG A 289 -3.08 -16.10 27.42
N ALA A 290 -4.18 -16.83 27.22
CA ALA A 290 -5.50 -16.26 27.17
C ALA A 290 -6.03 -15.94 28.56
N THR A 291 -6.50 -14.71 28.77
CA THR A 291 -7.20 -14.32 30.00
C THR A 291 -8.72 -14.41 29.87
N ARG A 292 -9.24 -14.47 28.63
CA ARG A 292 -10.68 -14.62 28.37
C ARG A 292 -11.14 -16.06 28.52
N ALA A 293 -12.42 -16.22 28.86
CA ALA A 293 -13.08 -17.52 28.84
C ALA A 293 -13.13 -18.14 27.45
N LYS A 294 -13.32 -19.46 27.37
CA LYS A 294 -13.53 -20.19 26.12
C LYS A 294 -14.65 -19.55 25.29
N GLY A 295 -14.39 -19.40 23.99
CA GLY A 295 -15.30 -18.84 23.02
C GLY A 295 -15.80 -19.87 22.01
N ARG A 296 -16.28 -19.39 20.87
CA ARG A 296 -16.67 -20.27 19.76
C ARG A 296 -15.42 -20.87 19.11
N ARG A 297 -15.57 -22.09 18.57
CA ARG A 297 -14.52 -22.72 17.75
C ARG A 297 -14.25 -21.89 16.50
N VAL A 298 -12.98 -21.86 16.07
CA VAL A 298 -12.63 -21.31 14.77
C VAL A 298 -13.13 -22.25 13.69
N HIS A 299 -13.86 -21.69 12.72
CA HIS A 299 -14.36 -22.42 11.56
C HIS A 299 -13.43 -22.22 10.38
N LEU A 300 -13.07 -23.31 9.73
CA LEU A 300 -12.34 -23.31 8.45
C LEU A 300 -13.32 -23.75 7.35
N ALA A 301 -13.64 -22.83 6.45
CA ALA A 301 -14.50 -23.11 5.30
C ALA A 301 -13.63 -23.19 4.02
N HIS A 302 -13.76 -24.30 3.30
CA HIS A 302 -13.14 -24.48 2.00
C HIS A 302 -14.13 -24.15 0.90
N ALA A 303 -13.81 -23.16 0.06
CA ALA A 303 -14.62 -22.79 -1.09
C ALA A 303 -14.02 -23.37 -2.37
N ALA A 304 -14.83 -24.03 -3.19
CA ALA A 304 -14.41 -24.63 -4.46
C ALA A 304 -14.00 -23.57 -5.52
N SER A 305 -14.42 -22.32 -5.34
CA SER A 305 -14.10 -21.20 -6.23
C SER A 305 -14.18 -19.88 -5.49
N ARG A 306 -13.59 -18.81 -6.06
CA ARG A 306 -13.74 -17.44 -5.54
C ARG A 306 -15.22 -17.04 -5.44
N GLN A 307 -16.03 -17.39 -6.42
CA GLN A 307 -17.46 -17.09 -6.41
C GLN A 307 -18.20 -17.81 -5.27
N ALA A 308 -17.82 -19.06 -4.96
CA ALA A 308 -18.37 -19.80 -3.84
C ALA A 308 -18.00 -19.15 -2.49
N GLN A 309 -16.80 -18.57 -2.37
CA GLN A 309 -16.40 -17.82 -1.20
C GLN A 309 -17.30 -16.59 -0.94
N TYR A 310 -17.59 -15.80 -1.98
CA TYR A 310 -18.48 -14.64 -1.84
C TYR A 310 -19.92 -15.05 -1.52
N ARG A 311 -20.42 -16.14 -2.10
CA ARG A 311 -21.74 -16.69 -1.75
C ARG A 311 -21.82 -17.11 -0.28
N TYR A 312 -20.77 -17.73 0.22
CA TYR A 312 -20.68 -18.12 1.64
C TYR A 312 -20.73 -16.88 2.55
N LEU A 313 -19.95 -15.85 2.24
CA LEU A 313 -19.93 -14.60 3.01
C LEU A 313 -21.28 -13.87 2.98
N LEU A 314 -21.96 -13.89 1.82
CA LEU A 314 -23.29 -13.32 1.65
C LEU A 314 -24.34 -14.06 2.51
N ALA A 315 -24.32 -15.39 2.49
CA ALA A 315 -25.20 -16.20 3.34
C ALA A 315 -24.95 -15.93 4.82
N LEU A 316 -23.68 -15.87 5.23
CA LEU A 316 -23.30 -15.55 6.60
C LEU A 316 -23.79 -14.14 7.03
N ALA A 317 -23.75 -13.16 6.13
CA ALA A 317 -24.25 -11.83 6.37
C ALA A 317 -25.77 -11.77 6.55
N GLY A 318 -26.52 -12.61 5.81
CA GLY A 318 -27.96 -12.74 5.93
C GLY A 318 -28.44 -13.48 7.21
N GLU A 319 -27.61 -14.40 7.71
CA GLU A 319 -27.96 -15.24 8.85
C GLU A 319 -27.59 -14.62 10.21
N GLN A 320 -26.57 -13.78 10.25
CA GLN A 320 -26.05 -13.24 11.52
C GLN A 320 -26.80 -11.94 11.91
N GLY A 321 -27.44 -11.96 13.08
CA GLY A 321 -28.07 -10.77 13.67
C GLY A 321 -27.06 -9.75 14.27
N ALA A 322 -25.76 -10.02 14.25
CA ALA A 322 -24.72 -9.14 14.77
C ALA A 322 -23.69 -8.80 13.67
N PRO A 323 -23.16 -7.57 13.65
CA PRO A 323 -22.15 -7.19 12.67
C PRO A 323 -20.86 -8.00 12.84
N PHE A 324 -20.23 -8.38 11.72
CA PHE A 324 -18.93 -9.03 11.68
C PHE A 324 -18.01 -8.33 10.68
N SER A 325 -16.71 -8.50 10.82
CA SER A 325 -15.73 -7.91 9.92
C SER A 325 -15.18 -8.95 8.95
N VAL A 326 -15.02 -8.54 7.70
CA VAL A 326 -14.36 -9.33 6.66
C VAL A 326 -12.98 -8.73 6.41
N LEU A 327 -11.92 -9.54 6.59
CA LEU A 327 -10.56 -9.17 6.25
C LEU A 327 -10.17 -9.79 4.91
N TYR A 328 -9.55 -9.00 4.06
CA TYR A 328 -9.12 -9.42 2.72
C TYR A 328 -7.69 -8.94 2.43
N ARG A 329 -7.01 -9.64 1.52
CA ARG A 329 -5.61 -9.34 1.19
C ARG A 329 -5.45 -8.08 0.35
N ASN A 330 -6.31 -7.89 -0.66
CA ASN A 330 -6.26 -6.78 -1.61
C ASN A 330 -7.62 -6.08 -1.66
N ASN A 331 -7.63 -4.76 -1.72
CA ASN A 331 -8.86 -3.95 -1.79
C ASN A 331 -9.79 -4.38 -2.92
N ASP A 332 -9.24 -4.70 -4.09
CA ASP A 332 -10.00 -5.17 -5.24
C ASP A 332 -10.83 -6.44 -4.95
N SER A 333 -10.36 -7.28 -4.01
CA SER A 333 -11.07 -8.50 -3.61
C SER A 333 -12.40 -8.22 -2.90
N ALA A 334 -12.58 -7.02 -2.38
CA ALA A 334 -13.84 -6.63 -1.75
C ALA A 334 -14.95 -6.31 -2.77
N LEU A 335 -14.59 -5.89 -4.01
CA LEU A 335 -15.57 -5.45 -5.01
C LEU A 335 -16.67 -6.46 -5.34
N PRO A 336 -16.37 -7.75 -5.60
CA PRO A 336 -17.44 -8.73 -5.85
C PRO A 336 -18.33 -8.99 -4.63
N LEU A 337 -17.79 -8.81 -3.41
CA LEU A 337 -18.59 -8.91 -2.19
C LEU A 337 -19.50 -7.69 -2.01
N ILE A 338 -18.99 -6.49 -2.25
CA ILE A 338 -19.75 -5.23 -2.22
C ILE A 338 -20.89 -5.33 -3.24
N ASP A 339 -20.60 -5.72 -4.48
CA ASP A 339 -21.62 -5.94 -5.51
C ASP A 339 -22.71 -6.93 -5.05
N ALA A 340 -22.32 -8.01 -4.39
CA ALA A 340 -23.25 -9.03 -3.92
C ALA A 340 -24.11 -8.53 -2.74
N LEU A 341 -23.54 -7.77 -1.81
CA LEU A 341 -24.27 -7.20 -0.67
C LEU A 341 -25.27 -6.14 -1.12
N GLU A 342 -24.88 -5.24 -2.03
CA GLU A 342 -25.80 -4.23 -2.59
C GLU A 342 -26.98 -4.86 -3.30
N ARG A 343 -26.74 -5.86 -4.15
CA ARG A 343 -27.83 -6.59 -4.84
C ARG A 343 -28.76 -7.32 -3.88
N ALA A 344 -28.27 -7.75 -2.73
CA ALA A 344 -29.04 -8.39 -1.69
C ALA A 344 -29.71 -7.37 -0.72
N GLY A 345 -29.47 -6.08 -0.86
CA GLY A 345 -29.94 -5.05 0.05
C GLY A 345 -29.37 -5.17 1.48
N LEU A 346 -28.22 -5.80 1.64
CA LEU A 346 -27.60 -6.00 2.94
C LEU A 346 -26.67 -4.82 3.27
N PRO A 347 -26.76 -4.23 4.46
CA PRO A 347 -25.93 -3.11 4.84
C PRO A 347 -24.48 -3.54 5.08
N TYR A 348 -23.54 -2.71 4.65
CA TYR A 348 -22.10 -2.92 4.87
C TYR A 348 -21.41 -1.57 5.10
N ARG A 349 -20.19 -1.63 5.67
CA ARG A 349 -19.30 -0.50 5.81
C ARG A 349 -17.91 -0.87 5.31
N CYS A 350 -17.36 -0.08 4.41
CA CYS A 350 -15.99 -0.21 3.94
C CYS A 350 -15.12 0.89 4.56
N ARG A 351 -13.99 0.54 5.16
CA ARG A 351 -13.18 1.48 5.96
C ARG A 351 -12.22 2.33 5.15
N SER A 352 -11.77 1.83 4.03
CA SER A 352 -10.97 2.57 3.05
C SER A 352 -11.04 1.85 1.72
N PHE A 353 -11.43 2.55 0.69
CA PHE A 353 -11.40 2.05 -0.68
C PHE A 353 -10.80 3.14 -1.56
N ASP A 354 -9.85 2.78 -2.39
CA ASP A 354 -9.29 3.69 -3.38
C ASP A 354 -9.87 3.43 -4.77
N ASP A 355 -9.85 4.45 -5.62
CA ASP A 355 -10.36 4.41 -6.99
C ASP A 355 -9.41 3.69 -7.98
N THR A 356 -8.30 3.13 -7.47
CA THR A 356 -7.20 2.60 -8.31
C THR A 356 -7.61 1.39 -9.14
N PHE A 357 -8.59 0.61 -8.69
CA PHE A 357 -9.14 -0.47 -9.51
C PHE A 357 -9.72 0.06 -10.82
N PHE A 358 -10.57 1.10 -10.74
CA PHE A 358 -11.31 1.65 -11.89
C PHE A 358 -10.42 2.41 -12.87
N THR A 359 -9.27 2.92 -12.42
CA THR A 359 -8.27 3.61 -13.24
C THR A 359 -7.16 2.68 -13.74
N HIS A 360 -7.17 1.41 -13.33
CA HIS A 360 -6.16 0.46 -13.74
C HIS A 360 -6.26 0.14 -15.23
N ARG A 361 -5.11 -0.01 -15.91
CA ARG A 361 -5.00 -0.25 -17.35
C ARG A 361 -5.92 -1.36 -17.85
N ILE A 362 -5.92 -2.56 -17.23
CA ILE A 362 -6.77 -3.68 -17.66
C ILE A 362 -8.25 -3.32 -17.58
N VAL A 363 -8.67 -2.58 -16.57
CA VAL A 363 -10.07 -2.15 -16.41
C VAL A 363 -10.43 -1.13 -17.48
N SER A 364 -9.58 -0.14 -17.70
CA SER A 364 -9.76 0.86 -18.76
C SER A 364 -9.77 0.22 -20.15
N ASP A 365 -8.87 -0.74 -20.39
CA ASP A 365 -8.81 -1.46 -21.67
C ASP A 365 -10.13 -2.20 -21.96
N VAL A 366 -10.68 -2.93 -20.98
CA VAL A 366 -11.97 -3.62 -21.15
C VAL A 366 -13.10 -2.64 -21.37
N GLN A 367 -13.13 -1.51 -20.63
CA GLN A 367 -14.15 -0.47 -20.85
C GLN A 367 -14.02 0.16 -22.24
N ASP A 368 -12.81 0.45 -22.72
CA ASP A 368 -12.57 1.00 -24.05
C ASP A 368 -12.98 0.00 -25.15
N ILE A 369 -12.69 -1.30 -24.98
CA ILE A 369 -13.12 -2.34 -25.91
C ILE A 369 -14.66 -2.38 -26.02
N LEU A 370 -15.36 -2.37 -24.88
CA LEU A 370 -16.82 -2.43 -24.85
C LEU A 370 -17.46 -1.16 -25.44
N ARG A 371 -16.92 0.02 -25.12
CA ARG A 371 -17.41 1.28 -25.66
C ARG A 371 -17.11 1.44 -27.15
N PHE A 372 -15.95 0.94 -27.62
CA PHE A 372 -15.63 0.89 -29.04
C PHE A 372 -16.55 -0.07 -29.81
N ALA A 373 -16.90 -1.23 -29.22
CA ALA A 373 -17.87 -2.14 -29.82
C ALA A 373 -19.24 -1.48 -30.02
N ALA A 374 -19.63 -0.52 -29.14
CA ALA A 374 -20.85 0.25 -29.27
C ALA A 374 -20.74 1.45 -30.26
N ALA A 375 -19.54 2.00 -30.45
CA ALA A 375 -19.25 3.11 -31.33
C ALA A 375 -18.05 2.77 -32.23
N PRO A 376 -18.22 1.99 -33.30
CA PRO A 376 -17.14 1.41 -34.10
C PRO A 376 -16.42 2.43 -35.02
N ASP A 377 -16.82 3.69 -34.98
CA ASP A 377 -16.22 4.85 -35.64
C ASP A 377 -15.41 5.74 -34.67
N ASP A 378 -15.36 5.41 -33.38
CA ASP A 378 -14.59 6.16 -32.37
C ASP A 378 -13.07 5.95 -32.55
N ALA A 379 -12.43 6.87 -33.24
CA ALA A 379 -11.02 6.84 -33.57
C ALA A 379 -10.12 6.94 -32.31
N GLU A 380 -10.52 7.72 -31.33
CA GLU A 380 -9.72 7.91 -30.10
C GLU A 380 -9.63 6.60 -29.32
N ARG A 381 -10.77 5.91 -29.12
CA ARG A 381 -10.78 4.61 -28.45
C ARG A 381 -10.08 3.55 -29.26
N PHE A 382 -10.29 3.50 -30.58
CA PHE A 382 -9.62 2.53 -31.45
C PHE A 382 -8.09 2.64 -31.32
N LEU A 383 -7.52 3.85 -31.35
CA LEU A 383 -6.09 4.06 -31.23
C LEU A 383 -5.50 3.66 -29.85
N ARG A 384 -6.34 3.55 -28.82
CA ARG A 384 -5.92 3.03 -27.52
C ARG A 384 -5.91 1.50 -27.44
N ILE A 385 -6.68 0.80 -28.31
CA ILE A 385 -6.92 -0.64 -28.18
C ILE A 385 -6.48 -1.50 -29.37
N TYR A 386 -6.24 -0.94 -30.57
CA TYR A 386 -6.02 -1.72 -31.81
C TYR A 386 -4.86 -2.73 -31.69
N TYR A 387 -3.80 -2.38 -31.00
CA TYR A 387 -2.60 -3.22 -30.80
C TYR A 387 -2.77 -4.28 -29.70
N LYS A 388 -3.88 -4.27 -29.00
CA LYS A 388 -4.23 -5.21 -27.92
C LYS A 388 -5.05 -6.40 -28.43
N PHE A 389 -5.45 -6.35 -29.69
CA PHE A 389 -6.13 -7.44 -30.35
C PHE A 389 -5.15 -8.42 -31.01
N GLY A 390 -5.52 -9.67 -31.13
CA GLY A 390 -4.72 -10.68 -31.84
C GLY A 390 -4.59 -10.48 -33.36
N ALA A 391 -4.95 -9.29 -33.87
CA ALA A 391 -4.97 -9.01 -35.32
C ALA A 391 -3.63 -8.46 -35.85
N LEU A 392 -2.65 -8.11 -34.99
CA LEU A 392 -1.35 -7.56 -35.37
C LEU A 392 -1.43 -6.34 -36.32
N ILE A 393 -2.32 -5.40 -36.01
CA ILE A 393 -2.55 -4.19 -36.80
C ILE A 393 -1.38 -3.21 -36.58
N SER A 394 -0.76 -2.70 -37.67
CA SER A 394 0.29 -1.68 -37.56
C SER A 394 -0.29 -0.32 -37.20
N LYS A 395 0.54 0.55 -36.61
CA LYS A 395 0.13 1.90 -36.21
C LYS A 395 -0.32 2.73 -37.40
N GLU A 396 0.41 2.62 -38.53
CA GLU A 396 0.15 3.33 -39.77
C GLU A 396 -1.21 2.89 -40.36
N ALA A 397 -1.47 1.58 -40.38
CA ALA A 397 -2.74 1.04 -40.88
C ALA A 397 -3.92 1.48 -40.00
N ALA A 398 -3.75 1.48 -38.68
CA ALA A 398 -4.76 1.93 -37.75
C ALA A 398 -5.09 3.43 -37.94
N GLN A 399 -4.07 4.27 -38.03
CA GLN A 399 -4.25 5.70 -38.27
C GLN A 399 -4.91 6.02 -39.60
N ALA A 400 -4.49 5.34 -40.70
CA ALA A 400 -5.09 5.50 -42.01
C ALA A 400 -6.57 5.08 -42.01
N ALA A 401 -6.93 3.99 -41.32
CA ALA A 401 -8.31 3.55 -41.17
C ALA A 401 -9.18 4.58 -40.41
N CYS A 402 -8.64 5.19 -39.33
CA CYS A 402 -9.33 6.26 -38.62
C CYS A 402 -9.59 7.50 -39.48
N VAL A 403 -8.59 7.94 -40.28
CA VAL A 403 -8.76 9.06 -41.22
C VAL A 403 -9.82 8.75 -42.28
N GLN A 404 -9.85 7.52 -42.79
CA GLN A 404 -10.86 7.11 -43.79
C GLN A 404 -12.25 7.04 -43.14
N SER A 405 -12.39 6.46 -41.95
CA SER A 405 -13.65 6.39 -41.19
C SER A 405 -14.24 7.80 -40.95
N ALA A 406 -13.42 8.77 -40.55
CA ALA A 406 -13.86 10.14 -40.34
C ALA A 406 -14.41 10.82 -41.61
N ARG A 407 -13.96 10.40 -42.81
CA ARG A 407 -14.42 10.90 -44.09
C ARG A 407 -15.68 10.21 -44.61
N THR A 408 -15.79 8.93 -44.35
CA THR A 408 -16.84 8.07 -44.93
C THR A 408 -17.98 7.74 -43.95
N HIS A 409 -17.80 8.03 -42.66
CA HIS A 409 -18.68 7.60 -41.58
C HIS A 409 -18.89 6.06 -41.49
N ALA A 410 -17.96 5.32 -42.08
CA ALA A 410 -17.96 3.86 -42.01
C ALA A 410 -17.20 3.36 -40.78
N PRO A 411 -17.53 2.18 -40.23
CA PRO A 411 -16.77 1.58 -39.12
C PRO A 411 -15.28 1.47 -39.42
N ILE A 412 -14.43 1.74 -38.43
CA ILE A 412 -12.97 1.81 -38.62
C ILE A 412 -12.40 0.48 -39.13
N LEU A 413 -12.92 -0.65 -38.64
CA LEU A 413 -12.45 -1.98 -39.08
C LEU A 413 -12.87 -2.29 -40.55
N ASP A 414 -13.96 -1.73 -41.06
CA ASP A 414 -14.32 -1.83 -42.47
C ASP A 414 -13.36 -1.02 -43.34
N CYS A 415 -13.02 0.20 -42.89
CA CYS A 415 -11.99 1.01 -43.54
C CYS A 415 -10.61 0.31 -43.53
N LEU A 416 -10.27 -0.37 -42.45
CA LEU A 416 -9.02 -1.14 -42.34
C LEU A 416 -9.01 -2.32 -43.32
N LEU A 417 -10.13 -3.07 -43.44
CA LEU A 417 -10.28 -4.21 -44.37
C LEU A 417 -10.22 -3.76 -45.85
N ALA A 418 -10.60 -2.53 -46.16
CA ALA A 418 -10.53 -1.95 -47.50
C ALA A 418 -9.11 -1.54 -47.93
N GLN A 419 -8.14 -1.50 -47.02
CA GLN A 419 -6.75 -1.15 -47.35
C GLN A 419 -6.08 -2.26 -48.18
N THR A 420 -5.28 -1.85 -49.17
CA THR A 420 -4.58 -2.77 -50.07
C THR A 420 -3.34 -3.43 -49.47
N GLY A 421 -2.79 -2.85 -48.40
CA GLY A 421 -1.54 -3.30 -47.75
C GLY A 421 -1.68 -4.46 -46.75
N LEU A 422 -2.89 -4.97 -46.48
CA LEU A 422 -3.10 -6.09 -45.58
C LEU A 422 -2.91 -7.43 -46.33
N SER A 423 -2.15 -8.36 -45.74
CA SER A 423 -2.07 -9.74 -46.20
C SER A 423 -3.40 -10.47 -46.01
N ASP A 424 -3.62 -11.57 -46.71
CA ASP A 424 -4.86 -12.38 -46.59
C ASP A 424 -5.03 -12.89 -45.15
N GLU A 425 -3.95 -13.31 -44.51
CA GLU A 425 -3.95 -13.72 -43.09
C GLU A 425 -4.32 -12.53 -42.19
N GLY A 426 -3.76 -11.34 -42.42
CA GLY A 426 -4.09 -10.11 -41.69
C GLY A 426 -5.57 -9.74 -41.83
N ARG A 427 -6.13 -9.84 -43.03
CA ARG A 427 -7.55 -9.60 -43.28
C ARG A 427 -8.43 -10.56 -42.52
N GLU A 428 -8.08 -11.86 -42.50
CA GLU A 428 -8.85 -12.86 -41.77
C GLU A 428 -8.81 -12.61 -40.25
N ARG A 429 -7.65 -12.21 -39.69
CA ARG A 429 -7.53 -11.83 -38.27
C ARG A 429 -8.40 -10.61 -37.95
N VAL A 430 -8.37 -9.58 -38.80
CA VAL A 430 -9.22 -8.38 -38.61
C VAL A 430 -10.70 -8.72 -38.71
N ARG A 431 -11.13 -9.58 -39.66
CA ARG A 431 -12.51 -10.06 -39.73
C ARG A 431 -12.97 -10.77 -38.46
N ARG A 432 -12.10 -11.61 -37.89
CA ARG A 432 -12.38 -12.32 -36.64
C ARG A 432 -12.56 -11.34 -35.49
N VAL A 433 -11.69 -10.34 -35.37
CA VAL A 433 -11.79 -9.27 -34.33
C VAL A 433 -13.09 -8.48 -34.54
N LYS A 434 -13.41 -8.09 -35.78
CA LYS A 434 -14.65 -7.38 -36.12
C LYS A 434 -15.88 -8.17 -35.69
N ALA A 435 -15.98 -9.42 -36.11
CA ALA A 435 -17.10 -10.32 -35.75
C ALA A 435 -17.20 -10.49 -34.21
N GLY A 436 -16.07 -10.62 -33.52
CA GLY A 436 -16.06 -10.68 -32.06
C GLY A 436 -16.58 -9.41 -31.41
N LEU A 437 -16.17 -8.23 -31.88
CA LEU A 437 -16.66 -6.94 -31.36
C LEU A 437 -18.15 -6.73 -31.59
N GLU A 438 -18.65 -7.08 -32.78
CA GLU A 438 -20.07 -6.99 -33.11
C GLU A 438 -20.94 -7.89 -32.19
N GLN A 439 -20.44 -9.07 -31.84
CA GLN A 439 -21.13 -9.98 -30.92
C GLN A 439 -21.18 -9.44 -29.48
N LEU A 440 -20.19 -8.64 -29.03
CA LEU A 440 -20.15 -8.14 -27.65
C LEU A 440 -21.43 -7.41 -27.24
N GLN A 441 -22.13 -6.78 -28.17
CA GLN A 441 -23.37 -6.02 -27.90
C GLN A 441 -24.53 -6.91 -27.39
N THR A 442 -24.55 -8.19 -27.79
CA THR A 442 -25.66 -9.11 -27.49
C THR A 442 -25.31 -10.20 -26.50
N LEU A 443 -24.04 -10.31 -26.14
CA LEU A 443 -23.56 -11.37 -25.24
C LEU A 443 -23.85 -11.05 -23.77
N PRO A 444 -24.27 -12.04 -22.97
CA PRO A 444 -24.32 -11.91 -21.52
C PRO A 444 -22.89 -11.79 -20.96
N GLY A 445 -22.74 -11.10 -19.82
CA GLY A 445 -21.45 -10.69 -19.28
C GLY A 445 -20.43 -11.83 -19.07
N GLU A 446 -20.88 -13.04 -18.73
CA GLU A 446 -19.98 -14.19 -18.61
C GLU A 446 -19.33 -14.58 -19.94
N VAL A 447 -20.12 -14.62 -21.02
CA VAL A 447 -19.61 -14.94 -22.35
C VAL A 447 -18.83 -13.79 -22.95
N LEU A 448 -19.29 -12.56 -22.73
CA LEU A 448 -18.66 -11.32 -23.12
C LEU A 448 -17.18 -11.28 -22.67
N MET A 449 -16.91 -11.53 -21.41
CA MET A 449 -15.53 -11.51 -20.88
C MET A 449 -14.67 -12.63 -21.48
N ARG A 450 -15.22 -13.83 -21.71
CA ARG A 450 -14.50 -14.91 -22.41
C ARG A 450 -14.17 -14.54 -23.86
N THR A 451 -15.08 -13.85 -24.54
CA THR A 451 -14.86 -13.38 -25.91
C THR A 451 -13.76 -12.34 -25.99
N ILE A 452 -13.74 -11.36 -25.07
CA ILE A 452 -12.65 -10.36 -24.98
C ILE A 452 -11.30 -11.06 -24.78
N TRP A 453 -11.23 -11.98 -23.83
CA TRP A 453 -9.98 -12.65 -23.48
C TRP A 453 -9.45 -13.55 -24.62
N GLY A 454 -10.31 -14.39 -25.18
CA GLY A 454 -9.93 -15.42 -26.16
C GLY A 454 -10.10 -14.94 -27.59
N THR A 455 -11.35 -14.66 -28.03
CA THR A 455 -11.66 -14.38 -29.45
C THR A 455 -11.02 -13.09 -29.94
N LEU A 456 -11.02 -12.02 -29.13
CA LEU A 456 -10.36 -10.76 -29.47
C LEU A 456 -8.83 -10.80 -29.22
N GLY A 457 -8.32 -11.81 -28.52
CA GLY A 457 -6.89 -11.99 -28.27
C GLY A 457 -6.30 -11.14 -27.15
N TYR A 458 -7.12 -10.47 -26.34
CA TYR A 458 -6.66 -9.62 -25.25
C TYR A 458 -5.84 -10.40 -24.19
N GLY A 459 -6.17 -11.66 -23.95
CA GLY A 459 -5.40 -12.54 -23.06
C GLY A 459 -3.97 -12.76 -23.51
N GLY A 460 -3.72 -12.86 -24.83
CA GLY A 460 -2.37 -12.91 -25.41
C GLY A 460 -1.58 -11.65 -25.10
N PHE A 461 -2.17 -10.48 -25.32
CA PHE A 461 -1.56 -9.19 -25.00
C PHE A 461 -1.17 -9.07 -23.51
N VAL A 462 -2.07 -9.47 -22.60
CA VAL A 462 -1.82 -9.45 -21.13
C VAL A 462 -0.63 -10.36 -20.80
N THR A 463 -0.56 -11.56 -21.41
CA THR A 463 0.50 -12.54 -21.16
C THR A 463 1.85 -12.07 -21.72
N GLU A 464 1.89 -11.57 -22.96
CA GLU A 464 3.10 -11.05 -23.60
C GLU A 464 3.71 -9.88 -22.84
N ARG A 465 2.84 -9.01 -22.30
CA ARG A 465 3.26 -7.85 -21.49
C ARG A 465 3.48 -8.16 -20.02
N ARG A 466 3.35 -9.42 -19.60
CA ARG A 466 3.49 -9.89 -18.21
C ARG A 466 2.64 -9.09 -17.22
N LEU A 467 1.44 -8.68 -17.64
CA LEU A 467 0.50 -7.96 -16.76
C LEU A 467 -0.19 -8.95 -15.82
N ASP A 468 -0.46 -8.51 -14.57
CA ASP A 468 -1.23 -9.32 -13.62
C ASP A 468 -2.71 -9.43 -14.06
N PRO A 469 -3.21 -10.62 -14.39
CA PRO A 469 -4.59 -10.81 -14.81
C PRO A 469 -5.59 -10.71 -13.65
N GLY A 470 -5.16 -10.53 -12.42
CA GLY A 470 -6.02 -10.54 -11.23
C GLY A 470 -7.22 -9.61 -11.34
N LYS A 471 -7.03 -8.40 -11.89
CA LYS A 471 -8.13 -7.44 -12.11
C LYS A 471 -9.11 -7.89 -13.19
N TYR A 472 -8.62 -8.57 -14.23
CA TYR A 472 -9.49 -9.15 -15.24
C TYR A 472 -10.44 -10.20 -14.67
N PHE A 473 -9.96 -11.04 -13.75
CA PHE A 473 -10.80 -12.04 -13.07
C PHE A 473 -11.86 -11.39 -12.17
N ILE A 474 -11.56 -10.24 -11.58
CA ILE A 474 -12.57 -9.48 -10.82
C ILE A 474 -13.64 -8.91 -11.76
N LEU A 475 -13.24 -8.31 -12.90
CA LEU A 475 -14.19 -7.86 -13.93
C LEU A 475 -15.07 -9.00 -14.42
N GLN A 476 -14.49 -10.19 -14.63
CA GLN A 476 -15.25 -11.38 -15.04
C GLN A 476 -16.31 -11.76 -14.01
N MET A 477 -16.00 -11.69 -12.72
CA MET A 477 -16.97 -11.98 -11.66
C MET A 477 -18.10 -10.94 -11.61
N LEU A 478 -17.78 -9.67 -11.79
CA LEU A 478 -18.76 -8.57 -11.81
C LEU A 478 -19.66 -8.67 -13.06
N ALA A 479 -19.06 -8.91 -14.24
CA ALA A 479 -19.76 -9.02 -15.50
C ALA A 479 -20.69 -10.24 -15.55
N ALA A 480 -20.34 -11.36 -14.91
CA ALA A 480 -21.10 -12.61 -14.97
C ALA A 480 -22.58 -12.50 -14.56
N ARG A 481 -22.93 -11.43 -13.84
CA ARG A 481 -24.30 -11.16 -13.38
C ARG A 481 -25.07 -10.17 -14.27
N GLU A 482 -24.40 -9.63 -15.30
CA GLU A 482 -24.97 -8.60 -16.16
C GLU A 482 -25.53 -9.21 -17.46
N PRO A 483 -26.71 -8.73 -17.91
CA PRO A 483 -27.35 -9.26 -19.13
C PRO A 483 -26.65 -8.77 -20.40
N SER A 484 -25.91 -7.67 -20.38
CA SER A 484 -25.31 -7.06 -21.57
C SER A 484 -24.05 -6.25 -21.21
N ALA A 485 -23.29 -5.84 -22.23
CA ALA A 485 -22.15 -4.95 -22.14
C ALA A 485 -22.52 -3.57 -21.52
N GLU A 486 -23.67 -3.02 -21.94
CA GLU A 486 -24.17 -1.74 -21.44
C GLU A 486 -24.51 -1.82 -19.95
N ALA A 487 -25.23 -2.85 -19.52
CA ALA A 487 -25.54 -3.08 -18.13
C ALA A 487 -24.28 -3.24 -17.27
N PHE A 488 -23.28 -3.95 -17.80
CA PHE A 488 -21.99 -4.10 -17.12
C PHE A 488 -21.24 -2.75 -16.95
N LEU A 489 -21.18 -1.94 -18.00
CA LEU A 489 -20.56 -0.61 -17.91
C LEU A 489 -21.30 0.29 -16.90
N ALA A 490 -22.64 0.32 -16.95
CA ALA A 490 -23.46 1.08 -15.99
C ALA A 490 -23.23 0.59 -14.55
N ARG A 491 -23.12 -0.74 -14.34
CA ARG A 491 -22.81 -1.29 -13.02
C ARG A 491 -21.43 -0.88 -12.52
N MET A 492 -20.42 -0.87 -13.37
CA MET A 492 -19.07 -0.40 -13.03
C MET A 492 -19.07 1.07 -12.58
N ASP A 493 -19.80 1.93 -13.29
CA ASP A 493 -19.93 3.35 -12.93
C ASP A 493 -20.66 3.52 -11.59
N THR A 494 -21.73 2.75 -11.35
CA THR A 494 -22.46 2.73 -10.07
C THR A 494 -21.56 2.31 -8.92
N LEU A 495 -20.85 1.19 -9.04
CA LEU A 495 -19.93 0.71 -8.01
C LEU A 495 -18.84 1.72 -7.70
N ARG A 496 -18.29 2.37 -8.73
CA ARG A 496 -17.31 3.43 -8.54
C ARG A 496 -17.86 4.60 -7.74
N GLN A 497 -19.08 5.02 -8.04
CA GLN A 497 -19.75 6.12 -7.35
C GLN A 497 -20.09 5.76 -5.89
N THR A 498 -20.64 4.58 -5.66
CA THR A 498 -20.96 4.07 -4.31
C THR A 498 -19.72 4.04 -3.42
N ILE A 499 -18.59 3.58 -3.95
CA ILE A 499 -17.33 3.51 -3.19
C ILE A 499 -16.86 4.91 -2.79
N ARG A 500 -16.91 5.87 -3.70
CA ARG A 500 -16.55 7.27 -3.40
C ARG A 500 -17.43 7.90 -2.32
N THR A 501 -18.72 7.61 -2.33
CA THR A 501 -19.65 8.15 -1.32
C THR A 501 -19.49 7.50 0.05
N HIS A 502 -18.95 6.29 0.13
CA HIS A 502 -18.67 5.59 1.40
C HIS A 502 -17.33 6.00 2.05
N GLU A 503 -16.45 6.71 1.32
CA GLU A 503 -15.24 7.32 1.91
C GLU A 503 -15.56 8.55 2.76
N ASP A 504 -16.67 9.24 2.46
CA ASP A 504 -17.10 10.48 3.14
C ASP A 504 -18.03 10.23 4.35
N ALA A 505 -18.40 8.99 4.65
CA ALA A 505 -19.30 8.58 5.74
C ALA A 505 -18.56 7.76 6.82
#